data_dc1c29848c38416ceb14ac9eccd3fb64
#
_entry.id   dc1c29848c38416ceb14ac9eccd3fb64
#
_cell.length_a   1.000
_cell.length_b   1.000
_cell.length_c   1.000
_cell.angle_alpha   90.00
_cell.angle_beta   90.00
_cell.angle_gamma   90.00
#
_symmetry.space_group_name_H-M   'P 1'
#
loop_
_entity.id
_entity.type
_entity.pdbx_description
1 polymer ?
#
loop_
_entity_poly.entity_id
_entity_poly.type
_entity_poly.pdbx_seq_one_letter_code
_entity_poly.pdbx_strand_id
1 'polypeptide(L)'
;MGSYRGRLDIIAAILRVASGNAKKTQIMYQANLSYKVLQRYLAEILEASLISFEHEKRCYMLTAKGREFLDAYQEYYKINRHIEKRINDVRTSQRVLESLCSDK
;
A
#
# COMPACT_ATOMS: atom_id res chain seq x y z
N MET A 1 15.45 0.39 -5.75
CA MET A 1 15.10 0.51 -4.61
C MET A 1 13.68 0.65 -4.43
N GLY A 2 13.00 1.17 -4.32
CA GLY A 2 11.62 1.39 -4.23
C GLY A 2 10.76 0.32 -3.63
N SER A 3 11.32 -0.60 -2.90
CA SER A 3 10.49 -1.64 -2.34
C SER A 3 9.95 -1.29 -0.95
N TYR A 4 10.22 -0.08 -0.49
CA TYR A 4 9.71 0.34 0.80
C TYR A 4 8.19 0.52 0.76
N ARG A 5 7.50 -0.07 1.73
CA ARG A 5 6.05 0.07 1.85
C ARG A 5 5.73 0.90 3.08
N GLY A 6 5.01 1.97 2.88
CA GLY A 6 4.55 2.80 3.99
C GLY A 6 3.26 2.25 4.58
N ARG A 7 2.78 2.95 5.59
CA ARG A 7 1.58 2.55 6.31
C ARG A 7 0.37 2.41 5.38
N LEU A 8 0.15 3.38 4.50
CA LEU A 8 -1.01 3.34 3.61
C LEU A 8 -0.90 2.21 2.59
N ASP A 9 0.31 1.90 2.14
CA ASP A 9 0.52 0.80 1.20
C ASP A 9 0.16 -0.53 1.84
N ILE A 10 0.53 -0.72 3.10
CA ILE A 10 0.24 -1.95 3.83
C ILE A 10 -1.27 -2.08 4.05
N ILE A 11 -1.93 -1.00 4.46
CA ILE A 11 -3.37 -1.02 4.65
C ILE A 11 -4.06 -1.40 3.35
N ALA A 12 -3.66 -0.77 2.24
CA ALA A 12 -4.26 -1.07 0.94
C ALA A 12 -4.06 -2.54 0.55
N ALA A 13 -2.88 -3.09 0.83
CA ALA A 13 -2.60 -4.49 0.51
C ALA A 13 -3.53 -5.42 1.29
N ILE A 14 -3.75 -5.14 2.57
CA ILE A 14 -4.64 -5.95 3.39
C ILE A 14 -6.08 -5.84 2.87
N LEU A 15 -6.52 -4.63 2.56
CA LEU A 15 -7.88 -4.42 2.09
C LEU A 15 -8.14 -5.11 0.75
N ARG A 16 -7.15 -5.13 -0.14
CA ARG A 16 -7.31 -5.82 -1.42
C ARG A 16 -7.55 -7.31 -1.22
N VAL A 17 -6.80 -7.93 -0.32
CA VAL A 17 -7.01 -9.36 -0.06
C VAL A 17 -8.38 -9.58 0.58
N ALA A 18 -8.77 -8.70 1.51
CA ALA A 18 -10.06 -8.83 2.18
C ALA A 18 -11.24 -8.61 1.24
N SER A 19 -11.02 -7.95 0.09
CA SER A 19 -12.10 -7.73 -0.86
C SER A 19 -12.63 -9.03 -1.45
N GLY A 20 -11.83 -10.09 -1.41
CA GLY A 20 -12.28 -11.42 -1.82
C GLY A 20 -12.65 -12.31 -0.65
N ASN A 21 -12.86 -11.73 0.52
CA ASN A 21 -13.16 -12.45 1.76
C ASN A 21 -12.03 -13.40 2.10
N ALA A 22 -11.22 -13.08 3.05
CA ALA A 22 -10.01 -13.83 3.32
C ALA A 22 -9.83 -14.12 4.79
N LYS A 23 -9.24 -15.26 5.09
CA LYS A 23 -8.83 -15.60 6.43
C LYS A 23 -7.51 -14.93 6.76
N LYS A 24 -7.24 -14.83 8.06
CA LYS A 24 -6.06 -14.13 8.54
C LYS A 24 -4.76 -14.64 7.91
N THR A 25 -4.61 -15.96 7.84
CA THR A 25 -3.40 -16.54 7.25
C THR A 25 -3.26 -16.20 5.77
N GLN A 26 -4.38 -16.18 5.07
CA GLN A 26 -4.37 -15.82 3.65
C GLN A 26 -3.94 -14.37 3.46
N ILE A 27 -4.44 -13.46 4.31
CA ILE A 27 -4.04 -12.07 4.26
C ILE A 27 -2.53 -11.95 4.51
N MET A 28 -2.04 -12.68 5.52
CA MET A 28 -0.64 -12.64 5.87
C MET A 28 0.25 -13.02 4.68
N TYR A 29 -0.10 -14.10 3.99
CA TYR A 29 0.68 -14.56 2.86
C TYR A 29 0.55 -13.64 1.66
N GLN A 30 -0.66 -13.28 1.29
CA GLN A 30 -0.87 -12.52 0.07
C GLN A 30 -0.43 -11.08 0.19
N ALA A 31 -0.53 -10.49 1.38
CA ALA A 31 -0.04 -9.14 1.60
C ALA A 31 1.45 -9.13 1.98
N ASN A 32 2.05 -10.32 2.13
CA ASN A 32 3.47 -10.47 2.44
C ASN A 32 3.83 -9.73 3.73
N LEU A 33 3.17 -10.10 4.81
CA LEU A 33 3.37 -9.48 6.12
C LEU A 33 3.73 -10.53 7.15
N SER A 34 4.52 -10.12 8.15
CA SER A 34 4.75 -10.98 9.30
C SER A 34 3.48 -10.99 10.14
N TYR A 35 3.38 -12.01 10.99
CA TYR A 35 2.21 -12.14 11.86
C TYR A 35 2.07 -10.90 12.75
N LYS A 36 3.19 -10.44 13.30
CA LYS A 36 3.18 -9.31 14.24
C LYS A 36 2.71 -8.03 13.56
N VAL A 37 3.20 -7.78 12.36
CA VAL A 37 2.81 -6.59 11.61
C VAL A 37 1.34 -6.67 11.22
N LEU A 38 0.89 -7.83 10.74
CA LEU A 38 -0.50 -8.00 10.37
C LEU A 38 -1.42 -7.78 11.57
N GLN A 39 -1.04 -8.32 12.71
CA GLN A 39 -1.85 -8.21 13.94
C GLN A 39 -2.07 -6.73 14.27
N ARG A 40 -1.02 -5.94 14.21
CA ARG A 40 -1.10 -4.53 14.55
C ARG A 40 -1.99 -3.77 13.56
N TYR A 41 -1.83 -4.04 12.27
CA TYR A 41 -2.63 -3.35 11.27
C TYR A 41 -4.07 -3.81 11.26
N LEU A 42 -4.34 -5.08 11.52
CA LEU A 42 -5.72 -5.56 11.59
C LEU A 42 -6.50 -4.85 12.68
N ALA A 43 -5.87 -4.64 13.84
CA ALA A 43 -6.54 -3.93 14.93
C ALA A 43 -6.93 -2.52 14.51
N GLU A 44 -6.01 -1.82 13.86
CA GLU A 44 -6.25 -0.47 13.40
C GLU A 44 -7.35 -0.43 12.33
N ILE A 45 -7.30 -1.34 11.37
CA ILE A 45 -8.22 -1.35 10.26
C ILE A 45 -9.64 -1.72 10.71
N LEU A 46 -9.74 -2.67 11.64
CA LEU A 46 -11.04 -3.03 12.21
C LEU A 46 -11.64 -1.86 12.98
N GLU A 47 -10.83 -1.18 13.77
CA GLU A 47 -11.29 -0.04 14.53
C GLU A 47 -11.78 1.07 13.61
N ALA A 48 -11.13 1.25 12.47
CA ALA A 48 -11.53 2.26 11.49
C ALA A 48 -12.71 1.80 10.64
N SER A 49 -13.21 0.58 10.83
CA SER A 49 -14.33 0.01 10.08
C SER A 49 -14.06 -0.14 8.59
N LEU A 50 -12.79 -0.32 8.22
CA LEU A 50 -12.44 -0.55 6.81
C LEU A 50 -12.65 -2.00 6.42
N ILE A 51 -12.61 -2.92 7.39
CA ILE A 51 -12.97 -4.31 7.19
C ILE A 51 -13.87 -4.73 8.35
N SER A 52 -14.57 -5.84 8.16
CA SER A 52 -15.35 -6.45 9.20
C SER A 52 -14.98 -7.92 9.30
N PHE A 53 -15.27 -8.54 10.43
CA PHE A 53 -14.96 -9.95 10.63
C PHE A 53 -16.26 -10.74 10.66
N GLU A 54 -16.36 -11.76 9.81
CA GLU A 54 -17.52 -12.63 9.75
C GLU A 54 -17.24 -13.86 10.63
N HIS A 55 -17.95 -13.98 11.74
CA HIS A 55 -17.63 -14.97 12.76
C HIS A 55 -17.90 -16.40 12.29
N GLU A 56 -18.95 -16.62 11.53
CA GLU A 56 -19.27 -17.98 11.08
C GLU A 56 -18.20 -18.54 10.15
N LYS A 57 -17.81 -17.75 9.16
CA LYS A 57 -16.81 -18.19 8.19
C LYS A 57 -15.39 -17.86 8.62
N ARG A 58 -15.26 -17.11 9.71
CA ARG A 58 -13.96 -16.71 10.24
C ARG A 58 -13.10 -16.03 9.19
N CYS A 59 -13.71 -15.11 8.46
CA CYS A 59 -12.97 -14.39 7.42
C CYS A 59 -13.21 -12.90 7.55
N TYR A 60 -12.29 -12.15 6.97
CA TYR A 60 -12.38 -10.70 6.93
C TYR A 60 -12.99 -10.27 5.61
N MET A 61 -13.83 -9.24 5.67
CA MET A 61 -14.55 -8.75 4.51
C MET A 61 -14.36 -7.25 4.38
N LEU A 62 -14.27 -6.77 3.16
CA LEU A 62 -14.13 -5.34 2.91
C LEU A 62 -15.46 -4.65 3.14
N THR A 63 -15.45 -3.55 3.87
CA THR A 63 -16.66 -2.74 4.07
C THR A 63 -16.79 -1.72 2.94
N ALA A 64 -17.93 -1.04 2.89
CA ALA A 64 -18.11 0.05 1.93
C ALA A 64 -17.06 1.14 2.15
N LYS A 65 -16.76 1.44 3.41
CA LYS A 65 -15.73 2.42 3.74
C LYS A 65 -14.36 1.94 3.28
N GLY A 66 -14.10 0.63 3.41
CA GLY A 66 -12.85 0.06 2.92
C GLY A 66 -12.71 0.17 1.42
N ARG A 67 -13.82 -0.02 0.70
CA ARG A 67 -13.82 0.17 -0.76
C ARG A 67 -13.51 1.62 -1.11
N GLU A 68 -14.10 2.53 -0.37
CA GLU A 68 -13.84 3.95 -0.56
C GLU A 68 -12.34 4.25 -0.36
N PHE A 69 -11.75 3.65 0.68
CA PHE A 69 -10.32 3.81 0.92
C PHE A 69 -9.50 3.31 -0.27
N LEU A 70 -9.84 2.13 -0.79
CA LEU A 70 -9.07 1.56 -1.90
C LEU A 70 -9.17 2.42 -3.16
N ASP A 71 -10.35 2.97 -3.44
CA ASP A 71 -10.53 3.84 -4.60
C ASP A 71 -9.69 5.11 -4.45
N ALA A 72 -9.72 5.71 -3.26
CA ALA A 72 -8.92 6.91 -3.00
C ALA A 72 -7.43 6.60 -3.02
N TYR A 73 -7.04 5.43 -2.50
CA TYR A 73 -5.64 5.02 -2.49
C TYR A 73 -5.11 4.84 -3.90
N GLN A 74 -5.93 4.31 -4.80
CA GLN A 74 -5.51 4.08 -6.17
C GLN A 74 -5.15 5.40 -6.85
N GLU A 75 -5.95 6.45 -6.62
CA GLU A 75 -5.64 7.77 -7.13
C GLU A 75 -4.36 8.33 -6.52
N TYR A 76 -4.25 8.20 -5.21
CA TYR A 76 -3.07 8.65 -4.49
C TYR A 76 -1.80 7.97 -5.03
N TYR A 77 -1.89 6.66 -5.27
CA TYR A 77 -0.76 5.89 -5.76
C TYR A 77 -0.31 6.37 -7.13
N LYS A 78 -1.26 6.64 -8.02
CA LYS A 78 -0.95 7.14 -9.36
C LYS A 78 -0.25 8.49 -9.31
N ILE A 79 -0.77 9.39 -8.48
CA ILE A 79 -0.19 10.72 -8.34
C ILE A 79 1.23 10.61 -7.78
N ASN A 80 1.40 9.80 -6.77
CA ASN A 80 2.69 9.64 -6.12
C ASN A 80 3.74 9.07 -7.07
N ARG A 81 3.36 8.09 -7.89
CA ARG A 81 4.27 7.52 -8.87
C ARG A 81 4.65 8.55 -9.93
N HIS A 82 3.73 9.38 -10.33
CA HIS A 82 4.00 10.41 -11.30
C HIS A 82 5.02 11.43 -10.77
N ILE A 83 4.85 11.82 -9.52
CA ILE A 83 5.79 12.75 -8.87
C ILE A 83 7.17 12.13 -8.77
N GLU A 84 7.27 10.87 -8.37
CA GLU A 84 8.55 10.19 -8.26
C GLU A 84 9.28 10.14 -9.59
N LYS A 85 8.55 9.88 -10.66
CA LYS A 85 9.13 9.85 -11.99
C LYS A 85 9.70 11.22 -12.37
N ARG A 86 8.95 12.28 -12.08
CA ARG A 86 9.40 13.64 -12.38
C ARG A 86 10.65 14.01 -11.60
N ILE A 87 10.71 13.59 -10.34
CA ILE A 87 11.90 13.83 -9.53
C ILE A 87 13.12 13.10 -10.13
N ASN A 88 12.94 11.87 -10.58
CA ASN A 88 14.02 11.13 -11.22
C ASN A 88 14.47 11.81 -12.51
N ASP A 89 13.53 12.33 -13.29
CA ASP A 89 13.86 13.06 -14.51
C ASP A 89 14.71 14.29 -14.21
N VAL A 90 14.35 15.02 -13.16
CA VAL A 90 15.12 16.19 -12.74
C VAL A 90 16.54 15.77 -12.34
N ARG A 91 16.67 14.71 -11.57
CA ARG A 91 18.00 14.22 -11.14
C ARG A 91 18.87 13.81 -12.32
N THR A 92 18.25 13.13 -13.29
CA THR A 92 18.98 12.70 -14.49
C THR A 92 19.46 13.91 -15.28
N SER A 93 18.58 14.90 -15.47
CA SER A 93 18.96 16.11 -16.18
C SER A 93 20.08 16.84 -15.45
N GLN A 94 20.01 16.88 -14.12
CA GLN A 94 21.05 17.53 -13.34
C GLN A 94 22.39 16.86 -13.53
N ARG A 95 22.43 15.52 -13.56
CA ARG A 95 23.67 14.79 -13.79
C ARG A 95 24.28 15.13 -15.15
N VAL A 96 23.44 15.24 -16.18
CA VAL A 96 23.91 15.63 -17.50
C VAL A 96 24.56 16.98 -17.45
N LEU A 97 23.89 17.94 -16.80
CA LEU A 97 24.44 19.29 -16.69
C LEU A 97 25.77 19.31 -15.93
N GLU A 98 25.84 18.55 -14.83
CA GLU A 98 27.08 18.47 -14.07
C GLU A 98 28.22 17.87 -14.89
N SER A 99 27.89 16.85 -15.65
CA SER A 99 28.90 16.19 -16.48
C SER A 99 29.42 17.14 -17.56
N LEU A 100 28.59 18.02 -18.09
CA LEU A 100 29.00 18.97 -19.10
C LEU A 100 29.84 20.10 -18.50
N CYS A 101 29.75 20.32 -17.20
CA CYS A 101 30.58 21.32 -16.53
C CYS A 101 31.95 20.78 -16.17
N SER A 102 32.14 19.48 -16.29
CA SER A 102 33.42 18.88 -15.93
C SER A 102 34.45 19.09 -17.05
N ASP A 103 35.65 19.44 -16.70
CA ASP A 103 36.71 19.65 -17.66
C ASP A 103 37.37 18.38 -18.11
N LYS A 104 37.07 17.29 -17.42
CA LYS A 104 37.76 16.03 -17.73
C LYS A 104 36.80 14.97 -18.24
#